data_decd8592925aeb58523381ed3656e381
#
_entry.id   decd8592925aeb58523381ed3656e381
#
_cell.length_a   1.000
_cell.length_b   1.000
_cell.length_c   1.000
_cell.angle_alpha   90.00
_cell.angle_beta   90.00
_cell.angle_gamma   90.00
#
_symmetry.space_group_name_H-M   'P 1'
#
loop_
_entity.id
_entity.type
_entity.pdbx_description
1 polymer ?
#
loop_
_entity_poly.entity_id
_entity_poly.type
_entity_poly.pdbx_seq_one_letter_code
_entity_poly.pdbx_strand_id
1 'polypeptide(L)'
;LKQLHKKQSANFRKPFTVYRGQGMSKEDFQSLLDSKGGLLSFNNFLSTSMEPKVAMEFVERTMKKNPDAVGVIFIMTIDQSKLSTSNTPFAMIDEHSAVRGEKEILFTMHTVFRVVEMKQTAKNNRLWEVQLIITDDNDPQLSTLTNRIKEEVQGSTGWYRMGQLMLKVGHLDQAEELYQELLKNASSDSERAHIYHHLGYLKDQQGKYQEAVKFYEKALEIDRKTLPEDDASLAPTYSNIGEVYKNMGENSKALEYYEKSTKIFEISLPPNHPDLATSYNNIGSVYNNMGEYSKALEYYEKSLKIREISLPPTHPNLATSYNNIGLVYKSMGEYSKAFSYLEKALAIYRNSLPPTHHYIKEVMNDIDSVKKKL
;
A
#
# COMPACT_ATOMS: atom_id res chain seq x y z
N LEU A 1 -12.68 15.43 -21.90
CA LEU A 1 -13.75 15.04 -20.97
C LEU A 1 -14.23 16.22 -20.12
N LYS A 2 -13.33 16.98 -19.46
CA LYS A 2 -13.69 18.16 -18.64
C LYS A 2 -14.54 19.19 -19.40
N GLN A 3 -14.20 19.48 -20.65
CA GLN A 3 -14.97 20.42 -21.47
C GLN A 3 -16.37 19.90 -21.83
N LEU A 4 -16.46 18.60 -22.15
CA LEU A 4 -17.75 17.95 -22.43
C LEU A 4 -18.61 17.88 -21.16
N HIS A 5 -18.03 17.50 -20.03
CA HIS A 5 -18.72 17.49 -18.74
C HIS A 5 -19.32 18.86 -18.42
N LYS A 6 -18.53 19.93 -18.56
CA LYS A 6 -19.02 21.31 -18.33
C LYS A 6 -20.17 21.70 -19.24
N LYS A 7 -20.14 21.25 -20.50
CA LYS A 7 -21.26 21.53 -21.48
C LYS A 7 -22.51 20.73 -21.16
N GLN A 8 -22.37 19.52 -20.61
CA GLN A 8 -23.45 18.58 -20.37
C GLN A 8 -23.97 18.58 -18.92
N SER A 9 -23.36 19.34 -18.01
CA SER A 9 -23.69 19.32 -16.57
C SER A 9 -25.17 19.56 -16.27
N ALA A 10 -25.86 20.33 -17.10
CA ALA A 10 -27.31 20.56 -16.97
C ALA A 10 -28.16 19.30 -17.19
N ASN A 11 -27.65 18.31 -17.94
CA ASN A 11 -28.38 17.10 -18.29
C ASN A 11 -28.37 16.05 -17.13
N PHE A 12 -27.51 16.23 -16.14
CA PHE A 12 -27.28 15.27 -15.07
C PHE A 12 -27.71 15.76 -13.67
N ARG A 13 -28.68 16.67 -13.60
CA ARG A 13 -29.14 17.29 -12.33
C ARG A 13 -29.79 16.30 -11.35
N LYS A 14 -30.26 15.16 -11.83
CA LYS A 14 -30.84 14.08 -11.00
C LYS A 14 -29.90 12.90 -10.94
N PRO A 15 -29.88 12.14 -9.83
CA PRO A 15 -29.15 10.89 -9.79
C PRO A 15 -29.55 9.95 -10.93
N PHE A 16 -28.56 9.28 -11.52
CA PHE A 16 -28.75 8.32 -12.60
C PHE A 16 -27.89 7.08 -12.37
N THR A 17 -28.22 6.01 -13.07
CA THR A 17 -27.50 4.72 -12.94
C THR A 17 -26.86 4.38 -14.28
N VAL A 18 -25.63 3.86 -14.20
CA VAL A 18 -24.91 3.31 -15.34
C VAL A 18 -24.43 1.89 -15.05
N TYR A 19 -24.19 1.14 -16.08
CA TYR A 19 -23.89 -0.28 -16.02
C TYR A 19 -22.59 -0.58 -16.77
N ARG A 20 -21.80 -1.51 -16.20
CA ARG A 20 -20.61 -2.06 -16.86
C ARG A 20 -20.54 -3.54 -16.62
N GLY A 21 -20.40 -4.31 -17.70
CA GLY A 21 -20.14 -5.74 -17.65
C GLY A 21 -18.64 -6.01 -17.70
N GLN A 22 -18.15 -6.95 -16.88
CA GLN A 22 -16.76 -7.39 -16.87
C GLN A 22 -16.67 -8.89 -16.55
N GLY A 23 -15.78 -9.61 -17.25
CA GLY A 23 -15.33 -10.93 -16.83
C GLY A 23 -14.04 -10.81 -16.01
N MET A 24 -13.94 -11.57 -14.93
CA MET A 24 -12.81 -11.57 -14.02
C MET A 24 -12.26 -12.97 -13.81
N SER A 25 -10.99 -13.09 -13.41
CA SER A 25 -10.47 -14.33 -12.85
C SER A 25 -11.13 -14.62 -11.49
N LYS A 26 -11.04 -15.84 -11.00
CA LYS A 26 -11.54 -16.18 -9.65
C LYS A 26 -10.79 -15.45 -8.55
N GLU A 27 -9.51 -15.20 -8.74
CA GLU A 27 -8.65 -14.48 -7.80
C GLU A 27 -9.02 -13.00 -7.73
N ASP A 28 -9.16 -12.32 -8.88
CA ASP A 28 -9.61 -10.92 -8.92
C ASP A 28 -11.00 -10.76 -8.33
N PHE A 29 -11.88 -11.73 -8.61
CA PHE A 29 -13.22 -11.71 -8.05
C PHE A 29 -13.23 -11.92 -6.53
N GLN A 30 -12.36 -12.78 -5.99
CA GLN A 30 -12.22 -12.93 -4.55
C GLN A 30 -11.73 -11.62 -3.89
N SER A 31 -10.76 -10.96 -4.51
CA SER A 31 -10.30 -9.64 -4.05
C SER A 31 -11.42 -8.59 -4.06
N LEU A 32 -12.30 -8.65 -5.07
CA LEU A 32 -13.47 -7.79 -5.14
C LEU A 32 -14.47 -8.11 -4.01
N LEU A 33 -14.74 -9.38 -3.71
CA LEU A 33 -15.62 -9.80 -2.61
C LEU A 33 -15.13 -9.27 -1.25
N ASP A 34 -13.82 -9.29 -1.05
CA ASP A 34 -13.17 -8.80 0.17
C ASP A 34 -13.27 -7.27 0.32
N SER A 35 -13.57 -6.56 -0.78
CA SER A 35 -13.71 -5.10 -0.81
C SER A 35 -15.12 -4.59 -0.44
N LYS A 36 -16.05 -5.45 0.00
CA LYS A 36 -17.40 -5.03 0.38
C LYS A 36 -17.38 -3.96 1.49
N GLY A 37 -18.09 -2.86 1.24
CA GLY A 37 -18.08 -1.68 2.13
C GLY A 37 -16.86 -0.76 1.95
N GLY A 38 -15.84 -1.19 1.19
CA GLY A 38 -14.64 -0.44 0.87
C GLY A 38 -14.76 0.42 -0.39
N LEU A 39 -13.61 0.92 -0.83
CA LEU A 39 -13.49 1.74 -2.02
C LEU A 39 -12.97 0.92 -3.20
N LEU A 40 -13.50 1.18 -4.39
CA LEU A 40 -13.08 0.58 -5.66
C LEU A 40 -12.76 1.69 -6.66
N SER A 41 -11.62 1.58 -7.32
CA SER A 41 -11.22 2.47 -8.41
C SER A 41 -10.87 1.68 -9.66
N PHE A 42 -11.14 2.27 -10.82
CA PHE A 42 -10.77 1.71 -12.11
C PHE A 42 -9.57 2.47 -12.67
N ASN A 43 -8.50 1.77 -12.99
CA ASN A 43 -7.22 2.35 -13.43
C ASN A 43 -7.23 2.89 -14.86
N ASN A 44 -8.36 2.75 -15.57
CA ASN A 44 -8.54 3.20 -16.96
C ASN A 44 -9.67 4.20 -17.04
N PHE A 45 -9.83 4.83 -18.22
CA PHE A 45 -11.10 5.45 -18.55
C PHE A 45 -12.22 4.41 -18.46
N LEU A 46 -13.19 4.69 -17.60
CA LEU A 46 -14.27 3.76 -17.34
C LEU A 46 -15.42 4.03 -18.32
N SER A 47 -15.54 3.19 -19.34
CA SER A 47 -16.68 3.19 -20.25
C SER A 47 -17.83 2.41 -19.61
N THR A 48 -19.01 3.01 -19.62
CA THR A 48 -20.24 2.47 -19.03
C THR A 48 -21.42 2.80 -19.95
N SER A 49 -22.52 2.07 -19.81
CA SER A 49 -23.76 2.35 -20.54
C SER A 49 -24.91 2.64 -19.60
N MET A 50 -25.83 3.50 -19.99
CA MET A 50 -27.11 3.67 -19.29
C MET A 50 -28.09 2.51 -19.55
N GLU A 51 -27.79 1.63 -20.50
CA GLU A 51 -28.63 0.48 -20.85
C GLU A 51 -28.08 -0.82 -20.20
N PRO A 52 -28.82 -1.43 -19.26
CA PRO A 52 -28.35 -2.65 -18.57
C PRO A 52 -28.05 -3.82 -19.51
N LYS A 53 -28.77 -3.87 -20.64
CA LYS A 53 -28.64 -4.93 -21.64
C LYS A 53 -27.23 -4.96 -22.25
N VAL A 54 -26.63 -3.81 -22.50
CA VAL A 54 -25.27 -3.70 -23.05
C VAL A 54 -24.24 -4.36 -22.13
N ALA A 55 -24.33 -4.06 -20.82
CA ALA A 55 -23.44 -4.65 -19.82
C ALA A 55 -23.62 -6.19 -19.74
N MET A 56 -24.87 -6.66 -19.82
CA MET A 56 -25.21 -8.08 -19.78
C MET A 56 -24.63 -8.82 -21.01
N GLU A 57 -24.85 -8.31 -22.20
CA GLU A 57 -24.34 -8.92 -23.43
C GLU A 57 -22.81 -9.01 -23.43
N PHE A 58 -22.12 -8.00 -22.91
CA PHE A 58 -20.67 -8.02 -22.77
C PHE A 58 -20.19 -9.15 -21.84
N VAL A 59 -20.81 -9.28 -20.68
CA VAL A 59 -20.49 -10.34 -19.71
C VAL A 59 -20.74 -11.72 -20.26
N GLU A 60 -21.90 -11.92 -20.89
CA GLU A 60 -22.27 -13.21 -21.48
C GLU A 60 -21.29 -13.65 -22.60
N ARG A 61 -20.86 -12.71 -23.46
CA ARG A 61 -19.83 -12.97 -24.47
C ARG A 61 -18.50 -13.37 -23.83
N THR A 62 -18.10 -12.69 -22.77
CA THR A 62 -16.84 -12.97 -22.07
C THR A 62 -16.88 -14.33 -21.39
N MET A 63 -17.97 -14.66 -20.70
CA MET A 63 -18.15 -15.96 -20.05
C MET A 63 -18.24 -17.14 -21.03
N LYS A 64 -18.76 -16.90 -22.24
CA LYS A 64 -18.75 -17.91 -23.33
C LYS A 64 -17.34 -18.17 -23.85
N LYS A 65 -16.51 -17.13 -23.96
CA LYS A 65 -15.10 -17.26 -24.43
C LYS A 65 -14.19 -17.87 -23.36
N ASN A 66 -14.46 -17.60 -22.09
CA ASN A 66 -13.69 -18.12 -20.97
C ASN A 66 -14.63 -18.78 -19.93
N PRO A 67 -14.74 -20.12 -19.94
CA PRO A 67 -15.60 -20.86 -19.02
C PRO A 67 -15.22 -20.72 -17.53
N ASP A 68 -13.98 -20.36 -17.21
CA ASP A 68 -13.50 -20.17 -15.84
C ASP A 68 -13.73 -18.76 -15.30
N ALA A 69 -14.11 -17.82 -16.16
CA ALA A 69 -14.37 -16.45 -15.75
C ALA A 69 -15.64 -16.32 -14.90
N VAL A 70 -15.56 -15.44 -13.90
CA VAL A 70 -16.70 -14.93 -13.15
C VAL A 70 -17.22 -13.68 -13.85
N GLY A 71 -18.51 -13.63 -14.15
CA GLY A 71 -19.17 -12.47 -14.73
C GLY A 71 -19.57 -11.49 -13.64
N VAL A 72 -19.25 -10.21 -13.83
CA VAL A 72 -19.63 -9.15 -12.89
C VAL A 72 -20.34 -8.04 -13.66
N ILE A 73 -21.49 -7.62 -13.17
CA ILE A 73 -22.20 -6.42 -13.61
C ILE A 73 -22.06 -5.38 -12.52
N PHE A 74 -21.31 -4.33 -12.79
CA PHE A 74 -21.25 -3.15 -11.93
C PHE A 74 -22.47 -2.27 -12.21
N ILE A 75 -23.23 -1.96 -11.17
CA ILE A 75 -24.40 -1.08 -11.17
C ILE A 75 -23.99 0.17 -10.39
N MET A 76 -23.73 1.26 -11.09
CA MET A 76 -23.13 2.46 -10.52
C MET A 76 -24.15 3.57 -10.43
N THR A 77 -24.46 4.01 -9.22
CA THR A 77 -25.31 5.16 -8.95
C THR A 77 -24.47 6.43 -8.88
N ILE A 78 -24.78 7.39 -9.72
CA ILE A 78 -24.09 8.68 -9.86
C ILE A 78 -25.02 9.78 -9.36
N ASP A 79 -24.60 10.45 -8.30
CA ASP A 79 -25.30 11.62 -7.77
C ASP A 79 -24.38 12.85 -7.90
N GLN A 80 -24.66 13.69 -8.88
CA GLN A 80 -23.84 14.86 -9.17
C GLN A 80 -23.86 15.90 -8.04
N SER A 81 -24.91 15.92 -7.20
CA SER A 81 -24.99 16.84 -6.07
C SER A 81 -23.94 16.55 -4.98
N LYS A 82 -23.43 15.32 -4.96
CA LYS A 82 -22.37 14.85 -4.04
C LYS A 82 -20.96 14.98 -4.61
N LEU A 83 -20.82 15.34 -5.88
CA LEU A 83 -19.52 15.51 -6.52
C LEU A 83 -19.04 16.94 -6.40
N SER A 84 -17.84 17.13 -5.88
CA SER A 84 -17.17 18.42 -5.99
C SER A 84 -16.90 18.71 -7.47
N THR A 85 -17.19 19.90 -7.91
CA THR A 85 -17.23 20.29 -9.33
C THR A 85 -15.92 20.17 -10.09
N SER A 86 -14.84 19.72 -9.47
CA SER A 86 -13.50 19.77 -10.05
C SER A 86 -12.82 18.42 -10.35
N ASN A 87 -13.12 17.33 -9.64
CA ASN A 87 -12.20 16.19 -9.61
C ASN A 87 -12.64 14.89 -10.33
N THR A 88 -13.94 14.70 -10.60
CA THR A 88 -14.43 13.48 -11.28
C THR A 88 -15.28 13.78 -12.51
N PRO A 89 -14.71 14.36 -13.58
CA PRO A 89 -15.47 14.64 -14.78
C PRO A 89 -15.86 13.34 -15.49
N PHE A 90 -17.13 13.25 -15.84
CA PHE A 90 -17.69 12.25 -16.73
C PHE A 90 -18.45 12.95 -17.86
N ALA A 91 -18.67 12.29 -18.98
CA ALA A 91 -19.44 12.82 -20.08
C ALA A 91 -20.13 11.72 -20.89
N MET A 92 -21.29 12.02 -21.42
CA MET A 92 -21.92 11.21 -22.44
C MET A 92 -21.14 11.37 -23.75
N ILE A 93 -20.75 10.27 -24.35
CA ILE A 93 -19.94 10.24 -25.58
C ILE A 93 -20.63 9.47 -26.72
N ASP A 94 -21.93 9.27 -26.62
CA ASP A 94 -22.72 8.47 -27.55
C ASP A 94 -22.51 8.88 -29.03
N GLU A 95 -22.35 10.18 -29.30
CA GLU A 95 -22.05 10.69 -30.64
C GLU A 95 -20.63 10.30 -31.13
N HIS A 96 -19.74 9.91 -30.24
CA HIS A 96 -18.32 9.59 -30.47
C HIS A 96 -18.02 8.11 -30.18
N SER A 97 -19.03 7.36 -29.76
CA SER A 97 -18.89 5.92 -29.47
C SER A 97 -18.77 5.11 -30.76
N ALA A 98 -18.04 3.99 -30.67
CA ALA A 98 -17.93 3.01 -31.75
C ALA A 98 -19.28 2.33 -32.04
N VAL A 99 -20.18 2.29 -31.08
CA VAL A 99 -21.51 1.70 -31.18
C VAL A 99 -22.56 2.78 -30.84
N ARG A 100 -23.28 3.22 -31.85
CA ARG A 100 -24.31 4.26 -31.66
C ARG A 100 -25.52 3.71 -30.91
N GLY A 101 -26.08 4.52 -30.00
CA GLY A 101 -27.30 4.19 -29.25
C GLY A 101 -27.10 3.44 -27.95
N GLU A 102 -25.86 3.19 -27.53
CA GLU A 102 -25.56 2.57 -26.23
C GLU A 102 -25.68 3.54 -25.05
N LYS A 103 -25.90 4.84 -25.31
CA LYS A 103 -25.89 5.91 -24.28
C LYS A 103 -24.66 5.83 -23.40
N GLU A 104 -23.50 5.78 -24.03
CA GLU A 104 -22.23 5.56 -23.38
C GLU A 104 -21.81 6.78 -22.53
N ILE A 105 -21.46 6.51 -21.29
CA ILE A 105 -20.87 7.49 -20.37
C ILE A 105 -19.44 7.09 -20.04
N LEU A 106 -18.52 8.00 -20.28
CA LEU A 106 -17.10 7.83 -19.99
C LEU A 106 -16.72 8.61 -18.73
N PHE A 107 -16.14 7.91 -17.76
CA PHE A 107 -15.54 8.51 -16.56
C PHE A 107 -14.04 8.68 -16.73
N THR A 108 -13.47 9.65 -16.01
CA THR A 108 -12.01 9.78 -15.94
C THR A 108 -11.37 8.60 -15.22
N MET A 109 -10.10 8.38 -15.50
CA MET A 109 -9.27 7.45 -14.74
C MET A 109 -9.31 7.80 -13.25
N HIS A 110 -9.23 6.78 -12.41
CA HIS A 110 -9.22 6.90 -10.95
C HIS A 110 -10.51 7.46 -10.32
N THR A 111 -11.64 7.42 -11.05
CA THR A 111 -12.94 7.66 -10.41
C THR A 111 -13.16 6.60 -9.33
N VAL A 112 -13.47 7.04 -8.12
CA VAL A 112 -13.60 6.15 -6.95
C VAL A 112 -15.07 5.93 -6.63
N PHE A 113 -15.40 4.68 -6.36
CA PHE A 113 -16.72 4.24 -5.98
C PHE A 113 -16.66 3.51 -4.63
N ARG A 114 -17.74 3.59 -3.87
CA ARG A 114 -17.95 2.76 -2.69
C ARG A 114 -18.73 1.51 -3.08
N VAL A 115 -18.25 0.35 -2.67
CA VAL A 115 -18.93 -0.92 -2.85
C VAL A 115 -20.03 -1.05 -1.78
N VAL A 116 -21.28 -1.04 -2.20
CA VAL A 116 -22.44 -1.06 -1.29
C VAL A 116 -22.92 -2.48 -1.06
N GLU A 117 -23.18 -3.20 -2.15
CA GLU A 117 -23.76 -4.51 -2.10
C GLU A 117 -23.22 -5.40 -3.22
N MET A 118 -23.14 -6.69 -2.94
CA MET A 118 -22.79 -7.72 -3.91
C MET A 118 -23.79 -8.85 -3.80
N LYS A 119 -24.38 -9.23 -4.93
CA LYS A 119 -25.39 -10.30 -5.02
C LYS A 119 -25.05 -11.24 -6.16
N GLN A 120 -25.14 -12.54 -5.88
CA GLN A 120 -25.10 -13.55 -6.91
C GLN A 120 -26.47 -13.62 -7.61
N THR A 121 -26.50 -13.71 -8.93
CA THR A 121 -27.78 -13.77 -9.66
C THR A 121 -28.40 -15.16 -9.52
N ALA A 122 -29.72 -15.21 -9.36
CA ALA A 122 -30.46 -16.49 -9.22
C ALA A 122 -30.39 -17.36 -10.47
N LYS A 123 -30.13 -16.78 -11.64
CA LYS A 123 -30.13 -17.50 -12.93
C LYS A 123 -28.79 -18.12 -13.29
N ASN A 124 -27.70 -17.61 -12.73
CA ASN A 124 -26.34 -18.09 -13.05
C ASN A 124 -25.41 -17.88 -11.86
N ASN A 125 -24.92 -18.97 -11.30
CA ASN A 125 -24.03 -18.98 -10.12
C ASN A 125 -22.64 -18.37 -10.37
N ARG A 126 -22.28 -18.06 -11.61
CA ARG A 126 -21.04 -17.36 -11.97
C ARG A 126 -21.26 -15.89 -12.33
N LEU A 127 -22.49 -15.39 -12.21
CA LEU A 127 -22.82 -14.01 -12.52
C LEU A 127 -23.21 -13.27 -11.24
N TRP A 128 -22.54 -12.12 -11.01
CA TRP A 128 -22.72 -11.29 -9.85
C TRP A 128 -23.11 -9.86 -10.22
N GLU A 129 -23.92 -9.25 -9.41
CA GLU A 129 -24.24 -7.83 -9.43
C GLU A 129 -23.54 -7.13 -8.29
N VAL A 130 -22.80 -6.07 -8.61
CA VAL A 130 -22.05 -5.26 -7.65
C VAL A 130 -22.58 -3.83 -7.70
N GLN A 131 -23.22 -3.42 -6.62
CA GLN A 131 -23.75 -2.05 -6.48
C GLN A 131 -22.67 -1.11 -5.98
N LEU A 132 -22.43 -0.05 -6.75
CA LEU A 132 -21.45 0.98 -6.50
C LEU A 132 -22.12 2.35 -6.40
N ILE A 133 -21.62 3.19 -5.49
CA ILE A 133 -21.99 4.61 -5.41
C ILE A 133 -20.73 5.44 -5.62
N ILE A 134 -20.79 6.44 -6.48
CA ILE A 134 -19.66 7.34 -6.69
C ILE A 134 -19.34 8.09 -5.39
N THR A 135 -18.06 8.19 -5.03
CA THR A 135 -17.61 8.94 -3.86
C THR A 135 -17.19 10.35 -4.24
N ASP A 136 -17.24 11.27 -3.29
CA ASP A 136 -16.65 12.60 -3.39
C ASP A 136 -15.33 12.68 -2.59
N ASP A 137 -14.65 13.82 -2.70
CA ASP A 137 -13.41 14.09 -1.98
C ASP A 137 -13.59 14.17 -0.45
N ASN A 138 -14.84 14.30 0.02
CA ASN A 138 -15.19 14.35 1.46
C ASN A 138 -15.51 12.98 2.04
N ASP A 139 -15.45 11.90 1.25
CA ASP A 139 -15.59 10.55 1.77
C ASP A 139 -14.55 10.31 2.87
N PRO A 140 -14.93 9.94 4.10
CA PRO A 140 -13.99 9.85 5.22
C PRO A 140 -12.83 8.88 4.97
N GLN A 141 -13.08 7.76 4.32
CA GLN A 141 -12.06 6.77 3.98
C GLN A 141 -11.12 7.29 2.89
N LEU A 142 -11.67 7.91 1.84
CA LEU A 142 -10.88 8.51 0.76
C LEU A 142 -10.05 9.68 1.28
N SER A 143 -10.64 10.54 2.10
CA SER A 143 -9.94 11.66 2.75
C SER A 143 -8.81 11.20 3.65
N THR A 144 -9.06 10.19 4.50
CA THR A 144 -8.02 9.60 5.36
C THR A 144 -6.88 9.01 4.53
N LEU A 145 -7.20 8.24 3.49
CA LEU A 145 -6.20 7.65 2.59
C LEU A 145 -5.41 8.75 1.85
N THR A 146 -6.10 9.76 1.33
CA THR A 146 -5.48 10.87 0.61
C THR A 146 -4.57 11.70 1.51
N ASN A 147 -4.99 11.98 2.75
CA ASN A 147 -4.18 12.70 3.72
C ASN A 147 -2.94 11.88 4.12
N ARG A 148 -3.11 10.59 4.39
CA ARG A 148 -1.99 9.69 4.66
C ARG A 148 -0.99 9.67 3.49
N ILE A 149 -1.46 9.55 2.24
CA ILE A 149 -0.59 9.61 1.05
C ILE A 149 0.14 10.97 0.98
N LYS A 150 -0.56 12.08 1.24
CA LYS A 150 0.06 13.43 1.24
C LYS A 150 1.12 13.58 2.33
N GLU A 151 0.89 13.04 3.52
CA GLU A 151 1.86 13.04 4.62
C GLU A 151 3.08 12.18 4.30
N GLU A 152 2.87 11.04 3.66
CA GLU A 152 3.93 10.09 3.32
C GLU A 152 4.70 10.45 2.04
N VAL A 153 4.11 11.24 1.13
CA VAL A 153 4.73 11.68 -0.12
C VAL A 153 5.24 13.11 0.05
N GLN A 154 6.48 13.22 0.54
CA GLN A 154 7.15 14.50 0.72
C GLN A 154 8.15 14.75 -0.41
N GLY A 155 8.43 16.02 -0.71
CA GLY A 155 9.41 16.40 -1.71
C GLY A 155 9.27 17.86 -2.12
N SER A 156 10.40 18.47 -2.49
CA SER A 156 10.48 19.89 -2.85
C SER A 156 9.76 20.23 -4.16
N THR A 157 9.60 19.26 -5.07
CA THR A 157 8.94 19.45 -6.36
C THR A 157 7.84 18.43 -6.61
N GLY A 158 6.91 18.76 -7.52
CA GLY A 158 5.85 17.85 -7.93
C GLY A 158 6.36 16.53 -8.53
N TRP A 159 7.50 16.56 -9.17
CA TRP A 159 8.13 15.39 -9.80
C TRP A 159 8.66 14.39 -8.78
N TYR A 160 9.29 14.84 -7.69
CA TYR A 160 9.72 13.96 -6.60
C TYR A 160 8.52 13.28 -5.94
N ARG A 161 7.46 14.04 -5.67
CA ARG A 161 6.21 13.46 -5.14
C ARG A 161 5.59 12.45 -6.07
N MET A 162 5.63 12.69 -7.38
CA MET A 162 5.16 11.74 -8.40
C MET A 162 5.98 10.45 -8.37
N GLY A 163 7.30 10.55 -8.31
CA GLY A 163 8.18 9.37 -8.20
C GLY A 163 7.90 8.54 -6.96
N GLN A 164 7.76 9.16 -5.80
CA GLN A 164 7.39 8.47 -4.55
C GLN A 164 6.00 7.81 -4.65
N LEU A 165 5.04 8.48 -5.26
CA LEU A 165 3.71 7.90 -5.49
C LEU A 165 3.79 6.67 -6.39
N MET A 166 4.54 6.75 -7.49
CA MET A 166 4.76 5.61 -8.40
C MET A 166 5.37 4.41 -7.67
N LEU A 167 6.36 4.64 -6.79
CA LEU A 167 6.94 3.59 -5.94
C LEU A 167 5.89 2.94 -5.04
N LYS A 168 5.04 3.74 -4.39
CA LYS A 168 3.99 3.24 -3.47
C LYS A 168 2.91 2.42 -4.17
N VAL A 169 2.57 2.78 -5.40
CA VAL A 169 1.56 2.02 -6.18
C VAL A 169 2.17 0.90 -7.03
N GLY A 170 3.48 0.64 -6.90
CA GLY A 170 4.16 -0.46 -7.57
C GLY A 170 4.49 -0.22 -9.05
N HIS A 171 4.40 1.02 -9.53
CA HIS A 171 4.81 1.39 -10.88
C HIS A 171 6.32 1.60 -10.96
N LEU A 172 7.09 0.54 -10.71
CA LEU A 172 8.53 0.60 -10.52
C LEU A 172 9.30 1.07 -11.77
N ASP A 173 8.90 0.62 -12.96
CA ASP A 173 9.58 0.99 -14.19
C ASP A 173 9.40 2.47 -14.52
N GLN A 174 8.17 3.00 -14.39
CA GLN A 174 7.90 4.42 -14.59
C GLN A 174 8.59 5.30 -13.54
N ALA A 175 8.68 4.83 -12.30
CA ALA A 175 9.43 5.51 -11.25
C ALA A 175 10.93 5.56 -11.58
N GLU A 176 11.49 4.46 -12.11
CA GLU A 176 12.88 4.40 -12.54
C GLU A 176 13.18 5.40 -13.66
N GLU A 177 12.36 5.40 -14.71
CA GLU A 177 12.50 6.35 -15.83
C GLU A 177 12.45 7.80 -15.34
N LEU A 178 11.49 8.12 -14.47
CA LEU A 178 11.35 9.45 -13.89
C LEU A 178 12.59 9.85 -13.06
N TYR A 179 13.05 8.98 -12.14
CA TYR A 179 14.24 9.30 -11.33
C TYR A 179 15.53 9.40 -12.16
N GLN A 180 15.67 8.60 -13.21
CA GLN A 180 16.81 8.73 -14.14
C GLN A 180 16.79 10.06 -14.90
N GLU A 181 15.60 10.53 -15.31
CA GLU A 181 15.46 11.83 -15.97
C GLU A 181 15.72 12.98 -15.00
N LEU A 182 15.22 12.88 -13.76
CA LEU A 182 15.53 13.84 -12.70
C LEU A 182 17.03 13.90 -12.40
N LEU A 183 17.72 12.75 -12.40
CA LEU A 183 19.16 12.68 -12.17
C LEU A 183 19.98 13.43 -13.24
N LYS A 184 19.58 13.34 -14.51
CA LYS A 184 20.23 14.08 -15.61
C LYS A 184 20.11 15.59 -15.43
N ASN A 185 19.00 16.04 -14.85
CA ASN A 185 18.68 17.45 -14.69
C ASN A 185 18.97 17.98 -13.27
N ALA A 186 19.54 17.16 -12.39
CA ALA A 186 19.83 17.56 -11.01
C ALA A 186 20.88 18.68 -10.95
N SER A 187 20.52 19.77 -10.30
CA SER A 187 21.31 21.00 -10.24
C SER A 187 22.29 21.04 -9.06
N SER A 188 22.08 20.21 -8.03
CA SER A 188 22.89 20.16 -6.82
C SER A 188 23.27 18.73 -6.41
N ASP A 189 24.32 18.60 -5.60
CA ASP A 189 24.73 17.33 -5.04
C ASP A 189 23.66 16.78 -4.08
N SER A 190 22.99 17.62 -3.30
CA SER A 190 21.90 17.21 -2.44
C SER A 190 20.73 16.61 -3.23
N GLU A 191 20.36 17.19 -4.38
CA GLU A 191 19.36 16.60 -5.26
C GLU A 191 19.82 15.24 -5.80
N ARG A 192 21.09 15.11 -6.21
CA ARG A 192 21.64 13.84 -6.70
C ARG A 192 21.62 12.76 -5.61
N ALA A 193 22.03 13.10 -4.38
CA ALA A 193 22.00 12.16 -3.26
C ALA A 193 20.58 11.66 -2.99
N HIS A 194 19.61 12.57 -2.95
CA HIS A 194 18.21 12.22 -2.77
C HIS A 194 17.67 11.29 -3.87
N ILE A 195 18.00 11.58 -5.15
CA ILE A 195 17.59 10.72 -6.27
C ILE A 195 18.27 9.35 -6.18
N TYR A 196 19.56 9.28 -5.86
CA TYR A 196 20.26 8.01 -5.67
C TYR A 196 19.66 7.19 -4.54
N HIS A 197 19.27 7.82 -3.43
CA HIS A 197 18.56 7.13 -2.35
C HIS A 197 17.25 6.47 -2.85
N HIS A 198 16.43 7.20 -3.61
CA HIS A 198 15.19 6.65 -4.18
C HIS A 198 15.43 5.57 -5.24
N LEU A 199 16.46 5.69 -6.06
CA LEU A 199 16.87 4.63 -6.99
C LEU A 199 17.32 3.38 -6.23
N GLY A 200 18.03 3.55 -5.11
CA GLY A 200 18.40 2.44 -4.21
C GLY A 200 17.16 1.71 -3.69
N TYR A 201 16.18 2.43 -3.15
CA TYR A 201 14.92 1.87 -2.70
C TYR A 201 14.16 1.14 -3.83
N LEU A 202 14.08 1.76 -5.01
CA LEU A 202 13.45 1.15 -6.18
C LEU A 202 14.12 -0.17 -6.58
N LYS A 203 15.45 -0.23 -6.59
CA LYS A 203 16.20 -1.45 -6.92
C LYS A 203 16.00 -2.55 -5.88
N ASP A 204 15.89 -2.19 -4.59
CA ASP A 204 15.53 -3.12 -3.53
C ASP A 204 14.15 -3.72 -3.77
N GLN A 205 13.13 -2.89 -4.06
CA GLN A 205 11.78 -3.36 -4.39
C GLN A 205 11.70 -4.24 -5.65
N GLN A 206 12.63 -4.05 -6.59
CA GLN A 206 12.79 -4.93 -7.77
C GLN A 206 13.56 -6.23 -7.45
N GLY A 207 14.06 -6.43 -6.22
CA GLY A 207 14.93 -7.56 -5.86
C GLY A 207 16.35 -7.45 -6.43
N LYS A 208 16.74 -6.31 -7.00
CA LYS A 208 18.07 -6.05 -7.56
C LYS A 208 19.01 -5.52 -6.48
N TYR A 209 19.26 -6.34 -5.47
CA TYR A 209 19.92 -5.94 -4.24
C TYR A 209 21.32 -5.33 -4.42
N GLN A 210 22.14 -5.89 -5.30
CA GLN A 210 23.48 -5.37 -5.56
C GLN A 210 23.46 -3.96 -6.20
N GLU A 211 22.45 -3.68 -7.03
CA GLU A 211 22.26 -2.34 -7.60
C GLU A 211 21.73 -1.37 -6.54
N ALA A 212 20.84 -1.84 -5.66
CA ALA A 212 20.32 -1.06 -4.55
C ALA A 212 21.45 -0.55 -3.65
N VAL A 213 22.34 -1.44 -3.21
CA VAL A 213 23.52 -1.06 -2.39
C VAL A 213 24.36 -0.01 -3.11
N LYS A 214 24.67 -0.20 -4.40
CA LYS A 214 25.47 0.77 -5.17
C LYS A 214 24.84 2.15 -5.24
N PHE A 215 23.53 2.23 -5.37
CA PHE A 215 22.84 3.52 -5.40
C PHE A 215 22.81 4.19 -4.03
N TYR A 216 22.58 3.44 -2.95
CA TYR A 216 22.67 3.98 -1.60
C TYR A 216 24.08 4.43 -1.23
N GLU A 217 25.13 3.69 -1.64
CA GLU A 217 26.52 4.08 -1.43
C GLU A 217 26.86 5.38 -2.17
N LYS A 218 26.35 5.59 -3.39
CA LYS A 218 26.49 6.87 -4.11
C LYS A 218 25.81 8.02 -3.38
N ALA A 219 24.63 7.79 -2.80
CA ALA A 219 23.97 8.80 -1.98
C ALA A 219 24.84 9.18 -0.77
N LEU A 220 25.31 8.17 -0.01
CA LEU A 220 26.20 8.39 1.14
C LEU A 220 27.53 9.06 0.76
N GLU A 221 28.13 8.71 -0.37
CA GLU A 221 29.36 9.34 -0.85
C GLU A 221 29.19 10.85 -1.06
N ILE A 222 28.03 11.25 -1.60
CA ILE A 222 27.73 12.67 -1.82
C ILE A 222 27.46 13.36 -0.47
N ASP A 223 26.60 12.79 0.35
CA ASP A 223 26.19 13.41 1.62
C ASP A 223 27.37 13.59 2.58
N ARG A 224 28.28 12.62 2.66
CA ARG A 224 29.51 12.69 3.48
C ARG A 224 30.52 13.76 3.06
N LYS A 225 30.38 14.37 1.87
CA LYS A 225 31.22 15.49 1.47
C LYS A 225 30.84 16.78 2.18
N THR A 226 29.58 16.87 2.62
CA THR A 226 29.02 18.11 3.17
C THR A 226 28.45 17.94 4.57
N LEU A 227 28.13 16.72 5.01
CA LEU A 227 27.53 16.41 6.30
C LEU A 227 28.54 15.76 7.25
N PRO A 228 28.45 16.01 8.57
CA PRO A 228 29.17 15.27 9.60
C PRO A 228 28.82 13.76 9.53
N GLU A 229 29.73 12.92 10.03
CA GLU A 229 29.52 11.45 10.03
C GLU A 229 28.34 10.99 10.91
N ASP A 230 27.97 11.79 11.89
CA ASP A 230 26.86 11.57 12.82
C ASP A 230 25.60 12.38 12.48
N ASP A 231 25.54 12.96 11.28
CA ASP A 231 24.34 13.68 10.85
C ASP A 231 23.13 12.75 10.74
N ALA A 232 22.02 13.15 11.35
CA ALA A 232 20.79 12.36 11.40
C ALA A 232 20.25 11.94 10.03
N SER A 233 20.49 12.73 9.00
CA SER A 233 20.03 12.46 7.64
C SER A 233 20.72 11.27 6.97
N LEU A 234 21.88 10.83 7.49
CA LEU A 234 22.60 9.65 6.99
C LEU A 234 21.97 8.33 7.49
N ALA A 235 21.36 8.34 8.67
CA ALA A 235 20.87 7.13 9.34
C ALA A 235 19.83 6.35 8.51
N PRO A 236 18.85 6.97 7.83
CA PRO A 236 17.91 6.23 6.98
C PRO A 236 18.59 5.48 5.84
N THR A 237 19.63 6.06 5.22
CA THR A 237 20.36 5.39 4.13
C THR A 237 21.16 4.19 4.65
N TYR A 238 21.80 4.30 5.81
CA TYR A 238 22.44 3.15 6.47
C TYR A 238 21.42 2.05 6.81
N SER A 239 20.25 2.44 7.36
CA SER A 239 19.19 1.47 7.67
C SER A 239 18.71 0.72 6.42
N ASN A 240 18.52 1.43 5.31
CA ASN A 240 18.10 0.80 4.04
C ASN A 240 19.17 -0.14 3.47
N ILE A 241 20.45 0.21 3.56
CA ILE A 241 21.55 -0.72 3.17
C ILE A 241 21.52 -1.96 4.07
N GLY A 242 21.31 -1.79 5.37
CA GLY A 242 21.14 -2.92 6.32
C GLY A 242 19.99 -3.84 5.93
N GLU A 243 18.84 -3.27 5.53
CA GLU A 243 17.69 -4.03 5.05
C GLU A 243 18.03 -4.82 3.77
N VAL A 244 18.69 -4.18 2.80
CA VAL A 244 19.14 -4.88 1.57
C VAL A 244 20.04 -6.05 1.89
N TYR A 245 21.04 -5.89 2.77
CA TYR A 245 21.92 -7.00 3.18
C TYR A 245 21.19 -8.09 3.95
N LYS A 246 20.20 -7.73 4.77
CA LYS A 246 19.32 -8.70 5.44
C LYS A 246 18.52 -9.50 4.40
N ASN A 247 17.96 -8.86 3.39
CA ASN A 247 17.23 -9.52 2.31
C ASN A 247 18.13 -10.44 1.46
N MET A 248 19.43 -10.13 1.37
CA MET A 248 20.45 -11.01 0.76
C MET A 248 20.89 -12.17 1.66
N GLY A 249 20.48 -12.20 2.93
CA GLY A 249 20.94 -13.16 3.93
C GLY A 249 22.33 -12.86 4.48
N GLU A 250 22.94 -11.72 4.14
CA GLU A 250 24.26 -11.29 4.62
C GLU A 250 24.14 -10.62 6.01
N ASN A 251 23.71 -11.41 7.00
CA ASN A 251 23.33 -10.91 8.32
C ASN A 251 24.43 -10.10 9.03
N SER A 252 25.69 -10.46 8.89
CA SER A 252 26.81 -9.72 9.52
C SER A 252 26.93 -8.29 8.96
N LYS A 253 26.77 -8.12 7.65
CA LYS A 253 26.77 -6.78 7.04
C LYS A 253 25.52 -6.01 7.39
N ALA A 254 24.35 -6.69 7.42
CA ALA A 254 23.12 -6.06 7.86
C ALA A 254 23.26 -5.46 9.26
N LEU A 255 23.83 -6.20 10.22
CA LEU A 255 24.11 -5.70 11.57
C LEU A 255 25.02 -4.48 11.53
N GLU A 256 26.15 -4.54 10.81
CA GLU A 256 27.09 -3.43 10.71
C GLU A 256 26.39 -2.12 10.29
N TYR A 257 25.56 -2.20 9.27
CA TYR A 257 24.86 -1.02 8.74
C TYR A 257 23.71 -0.56 9.66
N TYR A 258 22.96 -1.47 10.26
CA TYR A 258 21.95 -1.11 11.25
C TYR A 258 22.55 -0.49 12.51
N GLU A 259 23.69 -0.98 12.99
CA GLU A 259 24.40 -0.40 14.14
C GLU A 259 24.90 1.02 13.84
N LYS A 260 25.42 1.28 12.62
CA LYS A 260 25.78 2.64 12.19
C LYS A 260 24.57 3.56 12.24
N SER A 261 23.42 3.14 11.68
CA SER A 261 22.19 3.90 11.71
C SER A 261 21.71 4.15 13.16
N THR A 262 21.68 3.11 13.97
CA THR A 262 21.24 3.18 15.37
C THR A 262 22.10 4.14 16.19
N LYS A 263 23.43 4.06 16.04
CA LYS A 263 24.37 4.96 16.73
C LYS A 263 24.11 6.43 16.40
N ILE A 264 23.84 6.75 15.14
CA ILE A 264 23.48 8.12 14.72
C ILE A 264 22.15 8.54 15.39
N PHE A 265 21.13 7.69 15.36
CA PHE A 265 19.86 8.00 15.99
C PHE A 265 19.94 8.13 17.53
N GLU A 266 20.78 7.33 18.19
CA GLU A 266 21.01 7.43 19.64
C GLU A 266 21.63 8.78 20.05
N ILE A 267 22.45 9.39 19.16
CA ILE A 267 23.06 10.70 19.38
C ILE A 267 22.09 11.83 19.06
N SER A 268 21.33 11.68 17.96
CA SER A 268 20.55 12.78 17.36
C SER A 268 19.09 12.86 17.79
N LEU A 269 18.53 11.79 18.36
CA LEU A 269 17.09 11.70 18.67
C LEU A 269 16.84 11.53 20.18
N PRO A 270 15.67 11.97 20.66
CA PRO A 270 15.23 11.67 22.02
C PRO A 270 15.18 10.15 22.28
N PRO A 271 15.44 9.67 23.52
CA PRO A 271 15.52 8.24 23.84
C PRO A 271 14.24 7.42 23.55
N ASN A 272 13.10 8.09 23.44
CA ASN A 272 11.80 7.48 23.14
C ASN A 272 11.31 7.76 21.71
N HIS A 273 12.21 8.15 20.80
CA HIS A 273 11.83 8.44 19.42
C HIS A 273 11.45 7.16 18.66
N PRO A 274 10.37 7.16 17.83
CA PRO A 274 9.93 5.98 17.09
C PRO A 274 10.99 5.36 16.17
N ASP A 275 11.89 6.15 15.61
CA ASP A 275 12.94 5.65 14.70
C ASP A 275 13.97 4.81 15.45
N LEU A 276 14.29 5.14 16.73
CA LEU A 276 15.10 4.28 17.59
C LEU A 276 14.43 2.92 17.83
N ALA A 277 13.12 2.91 18.06
CA ALA A 277 12.39 1.65 18.19
C ALA A 277 12.46 0.82 16.92
N THR A 278 12.37 1.46 15.76
CA THR A 278 12.50 0.81 14.46
C THR A 278 13.91 0.23 14.26
N SER A 279 14.95 1.00 14.59
CA SER A 279 16.33 0.54 14.49
C SER A 279 16.62 -0.68 15.39
N TYR A 280 16.18 -0.64 16.66
CA TYR A 280 16.33 -1.80 17.55
C TYR A 280 15.54 -3.01 17.06
N ASN A 281 14.32 -2.82 16.52
CA ASN A 281 13.54 -3.89 15.92
C ASN A 281 14.27 -4.54 14.73
N ASN A 282 14.93 -3.75 13.89
CA ASN A 282 15.67 -4.27 12.74
C ASN A 282 16.89 -5.09 13.17
N ILE A 283 17.65 -4.62 14.16
CA ILE A 283 18.77 -5.40 14.76
C ILE A 283 18.24 -6.70 15.36
N GLY A 284 17.14 -6.65 16.13
CA GLY A 284 16.49 -7.82 16.70
C GLY A 284 16.09 -8.85 15.64
N SER A 285 15.57 -8.38 14.50
CA SER A 285 15.22 -9.24 13.36
C SER A 285 16.43 -9.96 12.76
N VAL A 286 17.56 -9.28 12.63
CA VAL A 286 18.79 -9.93 12.13
C VAL A 286 19.30 -10.98 13.12
N TYR A 287 19.33 -10.70 14.44
CA TYR A 287 19.71 -11.69 15.44
C TYR A 287 18.77 -12.90 15.46
N ASN A 288 17.46 -12.67 15.27
CA ASN A 288 16.50 -13.77 15.12
C ASN A 288 16.80 -14.63 13.88
N ASN A 289 17.12 -14.02 12.74
CA ASN A 289 17.53 -14.75 11.52
C ASN A 289 18.82 -15.57 11.71
N MET A 290 19.70 -15.10 12.58
CA MET A 290 20.94 -15.81 12.95
C MET A 290 20.72 -16.93 13.99
N GLY A 291 19.52 -17.06 14.56
CA GLY A 291 19.21 -17.97 15.65
C GLY A 291 19.74 -17.52 17.02
N GLU A 292 20.23 -16.28 17.13
CA GLU A 292 20.72 -15.70 18.38
C GLU A 292 19.55 -15.11 19.20
N TYR A 293 18.64 -15.96 19.61
CA TYR A 293 17.35 -15.61 20.18
C TYR A 293 17.43 -14.71 21.44
N SER A 294 18.43 -14.92 22.28
CA SER A 294 18.60 -14.08 23.49
C SER A 294 18.91 -12.62 23.14
N LYS A 295 19.75 -12.39 22.12
CA LYS A 295 20.03 -11.03 21.64
C LYS A 295 18.83 -10.46 20.88
N ALA A 296 18.14 -11.28 20.10
CA ALA A 296 16.92 -10.86 19.42
C ALA A 296 15.88 -10.32 20.43
N LEU A 297 15.65 -11.05 21.53
CA LEU A 297 14.74 -10.60 22.60
C LEU A 297 15.21 -9.29 23.23
N GLU A 298 16.49 -9.15 23.55
CA GLU A 298 17.03 -7.92 24.13
C GLU A 298 16.67 -6.69 23.25
N TYR A 299 16.92 -6.79 21.95
CA TYR A 299 16.67 -5.69 21.04
C TYR A 299 15.17 -5.45 20.76
N TYR A 300 14.39 -6.51 20.66
CA TYR A 300 12.93 -6.36 20.54
C TYR A 300 12.28 -5.77 21.78
N GLU A 301 12.77 -6.08 22.97
CA GLU A 301 12.29 -5.49 24.24
C GLU A 301 12.68 -4.01 24.34
N LYS A 302 13.89 -3.62 23.90
CA LYS A 302 14.25 -2.18 23.77
C LYS A 302 13.28 -1.45 22.84
N SER A 303 12.99 -2.03 21.68
CA SER A 303 12.01 -1.48 20.74
C SER A 303 10.61 -1.37 21.35
N LEU A 304 10.14 -2.45 21.99
CA LEU A 304 8.82 -2.50 22.62
C LEU A 304 8.68 -1.41 23.68
N LYS A 305 9.66 -1.27 24.55
CA LYS A 305 9.66 -0.26 25.64
C LYS A 305 9.50 1.16 25.09
N ILE A 306 10.19 1.50 24.01
CA ILE A 306 10.03 2.81 23.36
C ILE A 306 8.63 2.96 22.76
N ARG A 307 8.13 1.93 22.07
CA ARG A 307 6.79 1.97 21.45
C ARG A 307 5.68 2.06 22.48
N GLU A 308 5.80 1.41 23.62
CA GLU A 308 4.83 1.52 24.73
C GLU A 308 4.72 2.94 25.29
N ILE A 309 5.82 3.72 25.25
CA ILE A 309 5.83 5.11 25.71
C ILE A 309 5.32 6.06 24.62
N SER A 310 5.70 5.82 23.36
CA SER A 310 5.52 6.77 22.26
C SER A 310 4.25 6.56 21.43
N LEU A 311 3.59 5.41 21.55
CA LEU A 311 2.45 5.05 20.73
C LEU A 311 1.18 4.81 21.55
N PRO A 312 -0.01 5.06 20.97
CA PRO A 312 -1.27 4.64 21.58
C PRO A 312 -1.33 3.13 21.78
N PRO A 313 -2.01 2.64 22.84
CA PRO A 313 -2.08 1.20 23.16
C PRO A 313 -2.65 0.31 22.05
N THR A 314 -3.39 0.89 21.11
CA THR A 314 -4.00 0.20 19.95
C THR A 314 -3.18 0.34 18.67
N HIS A 315 -1.96 0.90 18.73
CA HIS A 315 -1.19 1.15 17.51
C HIS A 315 -0.65 -0.17 16.92
N PRO A 316 -0.76 -0.43 15.59
CA PRO A 316 -0.32 -1.67 14.96
C PRO A 316 1.16 -2.02 15.18
N ASN A 317 2.04 -1.01 15.30
CA ASN A 317 3.46 -1.26 15.55
C ASN A 317 3.74 -1.88 16.93
N LEU A 318 2.87 -1.65 17.93
CA LEU A 318 2.94 -2.36 19.22
C LEU A 318 2.61 -3.85 19.03
N ALA A 319 1.58 -4.15 18.25
CA ALA A 319 1.24 -5.53 17.91
C ALA A 319 2.40 -6.24 17.21
N THR A 320 3.07 -5.54 16.27
CA THR A 320 4.28 -6.08 15.60
C THR A 320 5.39 -6.39 16.60
N SER A 321 5.64 -5.54 17.60
CA SER A 321 6.65 -5.83 18.63
C SER A 321 6.29 -7.06 19.45
N TYR A 322 5.05 -7.16 19.93
CA TYR A 322 4.59 -8.34 20.66
C TYR A 322 4.65 -9.61 19.81
N ASN A 323 4.27 -9.52 18.52
CA ASN A 323 4.34 -10.63 17.59
C ASN A 323 5.78 -11.13 17.42
N ASN A 324 6.73 -10.23 17.18
CA ASN A 324 8.14 -10.59 16.99
C ASN A 324 8.72 -11.30 18.23
N ILE A 325 8.43 -10.77 19.43
CA ILE A 325 8.85 -11.42 20.69
C ILE A 325 8.18 -12.79 20.83
N GLY A 326 6.89 -12.90 20.53
CA GLY A 326 6.16 -14.17 20.56
C GLY A 326 6.74 -15.22 19.63
N LEU A 327 7.15 -14.84 18.42
CA LEU A 327 7.79 -15.72 17.45
C LEU A 327 9.18 -16.19 17.90
N VAL A 328 9.95 -15.31 18.55
CA VAL A 328 11.25 -15.73 19.15
C VAL A 328 11.01 -16.74 20.25
N TYR A 329 10.09 -16.52 21.19
CA TYR A 329 9.77 -17.52 22.22
C TYR A 329 9.26 -18.84 21.64
N LYS A 330 8.47 -18.80 20.55
CA LYS A 330 8.05 -19.99 19.80
C LYS A 330 9.27 -20.76 19.26
N SER A 331 10.25 -20.06 18.69
CA SER A 331 11.49 -20.65 18.16
C SER A 331 12.39 -21.26 19.26
N MET A 332 12.33 -20.69 20.46
CA MET A 332 13.03 -21.21 21.66
C MET A 332 12.31 -22.40 22.32
N GLY A 333 11.08 -22.75 21.89
CA GLY A 333 10.26 -23.77 22.53
C GLY A 333 9.56 -23.32 23.81
N GLU A 334 9.62 -22.03 24.14
CA GLU A 334 8.94 -21.41 25.30
C GLU A 334 7.48 -21.10 24.98
N TYR A 335 6.70 -22.15 24.71
CA TYR A 335 5.35 -22.01 24.11
C TYR A 335 4.36 -21.20 24.96
N SER A 336 4.43 -21.29 26.29
CA SER A 336 3.55 -20.52 27.16
C SER A 336 3.79 -19.01 27.04
N LYS A 337 5.06 -18.60 26.96
CA LYS A 337 5.40 -17.18 26.72
C LYS A 337 5.02 -16.75 25.31
N ALA A 338 5.33 -17.57 24.31
CA ALA A 338 4.94 -17.32 22.93
C ALA A 338 3.44 -17.06 22.81
N PHE A 339 2.62 -17.92 23.40
CA PHE A 339 1.17 -17.77 23.43
C PHE A 339 0.72 -16.43 24.02
N SER A 340 1.26 -16.07 25.19
CA SER A 340 0.91 -14.81 25.86
C SER A 340 1.22 -13.58 25.00
N TYR A 341 2.39 -13.54 24.36
CA TYR A 341 2.79 -12.43 23.49
C TYR A 341 1.99 -12.37 22.19
N LEU A 342 1.73 -13.50 21.56
CA LEU A 342 0.92 -13.55 20.33
C LEU A 342 -0.53 -13.16 20.58
N GLU A 343 -1.12 -13.51 21.73
CA GLU A 343 -2.47 -13.05 22.09
C GLU A 343 -2.54 -11.52 22.27
N LYS A 344 -1.53 -10.91 22.89
CA LYS A 344 -1.45 -9.45 22.98
C LYS A 344 -1.40 -8.80 21.58
N ALA A 345 -0.58 -9.37 20.69
CA ALA A 345 -0.50 -8.89 19.29
C ALA A 345 -1.86 -9.00 18.59
N LEU A 346 -2.52 -10.15 18.70
CA LEU A 346 -3.82 -10.39 18.09
C LEU A 346 -4.90 -9.44 18.58
N ALA A 347 -4.92 -9.17 19.89
CA ALA A 347 -5.88 -8.23 20.49
C ALA A 347 -5.75 -6.83 19.91
N ILE A 348 -4.52 -6.35 19.75
CA ILE A 348 -4.25 -5.01 19.16
C ILE A 348 -4.61 -5.01 17.67
N TYR A 349 -4.19 -6.02 16.89
CA TYR A 349 -4.49 -6.08 15.46
C TYR A 349 -6.01 -6.12 15.19
N ARG A 350 -6.78 -6.86 15.98
CA ARG A 350 -8.26 -6.90 15.85
C ARG A 350 -8.93 -5.55 16.12
N ASN A 351 -8.34 -4.73 16.97
CA ASN A 351 -8.86 -3.40 17.28
C ASN A 351 -8.43 -2.32 16.25
N SER A 352 -7.32 -2.55 15.54
CA SER A 352 -6.68 -1.52 14.70
C SER A 352 -6.74 -1.79 13.20
N LEU A 353 -7.01 -3.03 12.80
CA LEU A 353 -6.98 -3.44 11.40
C LEU A 353 -8.32 -4.05 10.96
N PRO A 354 -8.65 -4.02 9.67
CA PRO A 354 -9.80 -4.73 9.14
C PRO A 354 -9.75 -6.23 9.47
N PRO A 355 -10.88 -6.90 9.73
CA PRO A 355 -10.91 -8.32 10.11
C PRO A 355 -10.25 -9.28 9.12
N THR A 356 -10.18 -8.89 7.84
CA THR A 356 -9.57 -9.65 6.74
C THR A 356 -8.08 -9.42 6.57
N HIS A 357 -7.48 -8.54 7.39
CA HIS A 357 -6.07 -8.19 7.25
C HIS A 357 -5.17 -9.41 7.49
N HIS A 358 -4.16 -9.61 6.62
CA HIS A 358 -3.30 -10.79 6.65
C HIS A 358 -2.57 -10.99 8.00
N TYR A 359 -2.14 -9.92 8.68
CA TYR A 359 -1.51 -10.03 10.01
C TYR A 359 -2.39 -10.74 11.03
N ILE A 360 -3.72 -10.51 11.02
CA ILE A 360 -4.64 -11.20 11.93
C ILE A 360 -4.61 -12.71 11.65
N LYS A 361 -4.67 -13.11 10.39
CA LYS A 361 -4.63 -14.51 9.97
C LYS A 361 -3.30 -15.19 10.34
N GLU A 362 -2.18 -14.51 10.10
CA GLU A 362 -0.84 -15.02 10.42
C GLU A 362 -0.70 -15.27 11.92
N VAL A 363 -1.01 -14.28 12.75
CA VAL A 363 -0.91 -14.42 14.22
C VAL A 363 -1.85 -15.51 14.74
N MET A 364 -3.07 -15.65 14.20
CA MET A 364 -3.97 -16.74 14.56
C MET A 364 -3.36 -18.10 14.22
N ASN A 365 -2.75 -18.27 13.06
CA ASN A 365 -2.07 -19.53 12.69
C ASN A 365 -0.90 -19.83 13.62
N ASP A 366 -0.14 -18.81 14.03
CA ASP A 366 0.97 -18.97 14.98
C ASP A 366 0.45 -19.38 16.37
N ILE A 367 -0.62 -18.76 16.85
CA ILE A 367 -1.29 -19.15 18.10
C ILE A 367 -1.74 -20.61 18.04
N ASP A 368 -2.38 -21.03 16.96
CA ASP A 368 -2.85 -22.41 16.80
C ASP A 368 -1.68 -23.41 16.75
N SER A 369 -0.57 -23.01 16.13
CA SER A 369 0.67 -23.81 16.12
C SER A 369 1.26 -23.97 17.52
N VAL A 370 1.26 -22.88 18.30
CA VAL A 370 1.75 -22.88 19.70
C VAL A 370 0.85 -23.69 20.60
N LYS A 371 -0.48 -23.55 20.50
CA LYS A 371 -1.45 -24.34 21.28
C LYS A 371 -1.31 -25.86 21.12
N LYS A 372 -0.91 -26.32 19.96
CA LYS A 372 -0.65 -27.76 19.71
C LYS A 372 0.60 -28.28 20.42
N LYS A 373 1.45 -27.39 20.93
CA LYS A 373 2.70 -27.71 21.62
C LYS A 373 2.65 -27.46 23.13
N LEU A 374 1.61 -26.76 23.61
CA LEU A 374 1.26 -26.62 25.03
C LEU A 374 0.56 -27.87 25.55
#